data_654fd6a965409a21cdd8160b8a434b02
#
_entry.id   654fd6a965409a21cdd8160b8a434b02
#
_cell.length_a   1.000
_cell.length_b   1.000
_cell.length_c   1.000
_cell.angle_alpha   90.00
_cell.angle_beta   90.00
_cell.angle_gamma   90.00
#
_symmetry.space_group_name_H-M   'P 1'
#
loop_
_entity.id
_entity.type
_entity.pdbx_description
1 polymer ?
#
loop_
_entity_poly.entity_id
_entity_poly.type
_entity_poly.pdbx_seq_one_letter_code
_entity_poly.pdbx_strand_id
1 'polypeptide(L)'
;MSAIIGISTSILKDQDGMFPGYQRCYVNKDYINAVIKQGDTPLVIPMNNDKSIIKQQVKKLDGLILSGGHDVSPALYHEDPLEKLGETLIERDKFDFALIEEATKKNIPILGICRGAQILNVYFGGTLYQDTSYRERSTIRHWQSFNPTEKNTPNNNKA
;
A
#
# COMPACT_ATOMS: atom_id res chain seq x y z
N MET A 1 2.22 14.83 -23.10
CA MET A 1 0.88 14.45 -22.59
C MET A 1 1.06 14.05 -21.14
N SER A 2 0.18 14.50 -20.24
CA SER A 2 0.19 14.12 -18.83
C SER A 2 -0.28 12.67 -18.71
N ALA A 3 0.45 11.83 -17.94
CA ALA A 3 0.06 10.46 -17.68
C ALA A 3 -1.05 10.39 -16.62
N ILE A 4 -1.92 9.38 -16.69
CA ILE A 4 -2.94 9.11 -15.67
C ILE A 4 -2.39 8.03 -14.73
N ILE A 5 -2.09 8.42 -13.50
CA ILE A 5 -1.52 7.54 -12.49
C ILE A 5 -2.59 7.11 -11.48
N GLY A 6 -2.95 5.83 -11.51
CA GLY A 6 -3.87 5.25 -10.54
C GLY A 6 -3.21 5.10 -9.18
N ILE A 7 -3.94 5.40 -8.11
CA ILE A 7 -3.47 5.24 -6.72
C ILE A 7 -4.49 4.37 -5.98
N SER A 8 -4.06 3.19 -5.51
CA SER A 8 -4.94 2.29 -4.76
C SER A 8 -5.31 2.87 -3.40
N THR A 9 -6.56 2.66 -2.97
CA THR A 9 -7.06 3.10 -1.66
C THR A 9 -7.18 1.96 -0.66
N SER A 10 -7.25 2.30 0.62
CA SER A 10 -7.67 1.42 1.70
C SER A 10 -9.03 1.84 2.25
N ILE A 11 -9.52 1.11 3.25
CA ILE A 11 -10.72 1.46 4.01
C ILE A 11 -10.31 1.99 5.38
N LEU A 12 -10.88 3.12 5.74
CA LEU A 12 -10.91 3.64 7.10
C LEU A 12 -12.32 3.44 7.66
N LYS A 13 -12.41 2.79 8.81
CA LYS A 13 -13.66 2.67 9.56
C LYS A 13 -13.71 3.77 10.63
N ASP A 14 -14.73 4.61 10.56
CA ASP A 14 -14.95 5.67 11.54
C ASP A 14 -15.25 5.02 12.91
N GLN A 15 -14.42 5.30 13.92
CA GLN A 15 -14.61 4.75 15.26
C GLN A 15 -15.34 5.72 16.17
N ASP A 16 -14.96 7.00 16.15
CA ASP A 16 -15.40 8.02 17.12
C ASP A 16 -15.92 9.30 16.46
N GLY A 17 -16.16 9.30 15.15
CA GLY A 17 -16.66 10.45 14.41
C GLY A 17 -18.19 10.55 14.41
N MET A 18 -18.71 11.41 13.54
CA MET A 18 -20.15 11.67 13.41
C MET A 18 -20.96 10.42 12.96
N PHE A 19 -20.31 9.45 12.30
CA PHE A 19 -20.93 8.24 11.78
C PHE A 19 -20.14 6.98 12.18
N PRO A 20 -20.19 6.52 13.44
CA PRO A 20 -19.49 5.33 13.89
C PRO A 20 -19.78 4.10 13.02
N GLY A 21 -18.75 3.37 12.64
CA GLY A 21 -18.85 2.20 11.76
C GLY A 21 -18.88 2.51 10.27
N TYR A 22 -18.99 3.79 9.88
CA TYR A 22 -18.98 4.18 8.47
C TYR A 22 -17.62 3.93 7.82
N GLN A 23 -17.63 3.31 6.65
CA GLN A 23 -16.43 3.01 5.90
C GLN A 23 -16.14 4.10 4.85
N ARG A 24 -14.89 4.51 4.77
CA ARG A 24 -14.40 5.47 3.77
C ARG A 24 -13.22 4.89 3.01
N CYS A 25 -13.28 4.93 1.69
CA CYS A 25 -12.07 4.72 0.89
C CYS A 25 -11.14 5.91 1.08
N TYR A 26 -9.88 5.66 1.41
CA TYR A 26 -8.91 6.72 1.65
C TYR A 26 -7.53 6.40 1.09
N VAL A 27 -6.77 7.43 0.83
CA VAL A 27 -5.33 7.42 0.61
C VAL A 27 -4.75 8.73 1.13
N ASN A 28 -3.52 8.69 1.64
CA ASN A 28 -2.85 9.90 2.15
C ASN A 28 -2.60 10.89 1.01
N LYS A 29 -2.80 12.16 1.30
CA LYS A 29 -2.65 13.26 0.33
C LYS A 29 -1.27 13.34 -0.30
N ASP A 30 -0.23 12.81 0.38
CA ASP A 30 1.14 12.81 -0.10
C ASP A 30 1.32 12.04 -1.42
N TYR A 31 0.60 10.93 -1.61
CA TYR A 31 0.59 10.19 -2.87
C TYR A 31 0.04 11.05 -4.01
N ILE A 32 -1.07 11.74 -3.77
CA ILE A 32 -1.72 12.62 -4.75
C ILE A 32 -0.79 13.77 -5.10
N ASN A 33 -0.21 14.43 -4.08
CA ASN A 33 0.70 15.55 -4.26
C ASN A 33 1.97 15.16 -5.01
N ALA A 34 2.49 13.94 -4.77
CA ALA A 34 3.67 13.45 -5.46
C ALA A 34 3.43 13.31 -6.96
N VAL A 35 2.29 12.78 -7.38
CA VAL A 35 1.90 12.66 -8.80
C VAL A 35 1.72 14.04 -9.43
N ILE A 36 0.99 14.96 -8.76
CA ILE A 36 0.77 16.32 -9.26
C ILE A 36 2.10 17.05 -9.44
N LYS A 37 3.04 16.91 -8.51
CA LYS A 37 4.37 17.55 -8.57
C LYS A 37 5.17 17.12 -9.80
N GLN A 38 4.92 15.95 -10.35
CA GLN A 38 5.56 15.49 -11.60
C GLN A 38 4.83 15.96 -12.86
N GLY A 39 3.73 16.69 -12.72
CA GLY A 39 2.91 17.17 -13.85
C GLY A 39 1.92 16.15 -14.39
N ASP A 40 1.71 15.06 -13.66
CA ASP A 40 0.80 13.98 -14.03
C ASP A 40 -0.56 14.07 -13.33
N THR A 41 -1.55 13.31 -13.80
CA THR A 41 -2.92 13.30 -13.30
C THR A 41 -3.13 12.15 -12.32
N PRO A 42 -3.32 12.40 -11.00
CA PRO A 42 -3.63 11.34 -10.05
C PRO A 42 -5.10 10.89 -10.19
N LEU A 43 -5.32 9.59 -10.27
CA LEU A 43 -6.65 8.99 -10.22
C LEU A 43 -6.75 8.08 -8.99
N VAL A 44 -7.50 8.50 -7.98
CA VAL A 44 -7.73 7.68 -6.78
C VAL A 44 -8.70 6.55 -7.12
N ILE A 45 -8.27 5.30 -6.93
CA ILE A 45 -9.05 4.10 -7.26
C ILE A 45 -9.76 3.62 -6.00
N PRO A 46 -11.11 3.75 -5.91
CA PRO A 46 -11.84 3.27 -4.75
C PRO A 46 -11.75 1.76 -4.62
N MET A 47 -11.49 1.29 -3.38
CA MET A 47 -11.42 -0.14 -3.09
C MET A 47 -12.74 -0.83 -3.41
N ASN A 48 -12.68 -1.87 -4.21
CA ASN A 48 -13.78 -2.76 -4.55
C ASN A 48 -13.22 -4.13 -4.95
N ASN A 49 -14.06 -5.15 -5.00
CA ASN A 49 -13.67 -6.51 -5.37
C ASN A 49 -14.37 -6.99 -6.66
N ASP A 50 -14.97 -6.09 -7.42
CA ASP A 50 -15.53 -6.41 -8.73
C ASP A 50 -14.43 -6.36 -9.80
N LYS A 51 -14.03 -7.54 -10.27
CA LYS A 51 -12.96 -7.69 -11.28
C LYS A 51 -13.28 -6.94 -12.57
N SER A 52 -14.55 -6.81 -12.95
CA SER A 52 -14.95 -6.12 -14.17
C SER A 52 -14.76 -4.61 -14.03
N ILE A 53 -15.07 -4.06 -12.86
CA ILE A 53 -14.85 -2.64 -12.55
C ILE A 53 -13.37 -2.34 -12.44
N ILE A 54 -12.59 -3.18 -11.73
CA ILE A 54 -11.14 -3.03 -11.61
C ILE A 54 -10.48 -3.02 -12.99
N LYS A 55 -10.85 -3.94 -13.87
CA LYS A 55 -10.35 -3.99 -15.26
C LYS A 55 -10.65 -2.69 -16.01
N GLN A 56 -11.87 -2.14 -15.87
CA GLN A 56 -12.25 -0.89 -16.52
C GLN A 56 -11.45 0.31 -15.96
N GLN A 57 -11.21 0.33 -14.65
CA GLN A 57 -10.38 1.35 -14.00
C GLN A 57 -8.95 1.30 -14.52
N VAL A 58 -8.30 0.12 -14.47
CA VAL A 58 -6.91 -0.06 -14.92
C VAL A 58 -6.75 0.26 -16.42
N LYS A 59 -7.76 -0.03 -17.24
CA LYS A 59 -7.74 0.33 -18.68
C LYS A 59 -7.48 1.81 -18.95
N LYS A 60 -7.83 2.69 -18.00
CA LYS A 60 -7.68 4.16 -18.13
C LYS A 60 -6.32 4.68 -17.64
N LEU A 61 -5.49 3.85 -17.01
CA LEU A 61 -4.26 4.26 -16.36
C LEU A 61 -3.05 4.11 -17.28
N ASP A 62 -2.07 4.98 -17.12
CA ASP A 62 -0.75 4.88 -17.71
C ASP A 62 0.29 4.34 -16.71
N GLY A 63 -0.03 4.35 -15.42
CA GLY A 63 0.77 3.76 -14.34
C GLY A 63 -0.07 3.50 -13.11
N LEU A 64 0.41 2.66 -12.19
CA LEU A 64 -0.26 2.27 -10.95
C LEU A 64 0.65 2.47 -9.75
N ILE A 65 0.14 3.13 -8.70
CA ILE A 65 0.77 3.20 -7.38
C ILE A 65 -0.06 2.37 -6.41
N LEU A 66 0.57 1.37 -5.80
CA LEU A 66 0.02 0.61 -4.69
C LEU A 66 0.41 1.31 -3.39
N SER A 67 -0.57 1.78 -2.64
CA SER A 67 -0.35 2.56 -1.42
C SER A 67 -0.06 1.68 -0.20
N GLY A 68 0.44 2.30 0.88
CA GLY A 68 0.60 1.68 2.19
C GLY A 68 -0.71 1.30 2.87
N GLY A 69 -0.64 0.74 4.05
CA GLY A 69 -1.83 0.35 4.83
C GLY A 69 -1.59 -0.86 5.72
N HIS A 70 -2.63 -1.67 5.96
CA HIS A 70 -2.65 -2.88 6.75
C HIS A 70 -1.60 -3.91 6.29
N ASP A 71 -1.21 -4.82 7.17
CA ASP A 71 -0.31 -5.91 6.80
C ASP A 71 -0.95 -6.85 5.77
N VAL A 72 -0.10 -7.46 4.96
CA VAL A 72 -0.52 -8.47 3.97
C VAL A 72 -0.82 -9.77 4.69
N SER A 73 -1.96 -10.40 4.39
CA SER A 73 -2.34 -11.67 5.00
C SER A 73 -1.31 -12.77 4.72
N PRO A 74 -0.78 -13.43 5.78
CA PRO A 74 0.18 -14.54 5.63
C PRO A 74 -0.33 -15.71 4.80
N ALA A 75 -1.64 -15.93 4.77
CA ALA A 75 -2.26 -16.95 3.94
C ALA A 75 -1.92 -16.79 2.44
N LEU A 76 -1.60 -15.58 1.98
CA LEU A 76 -1.23 -15.32 0.58
C LEU A 76 0.18 -15.82 0.22
N TYR A 77 1.03 -16.05 1.21
CA TYR A 77 2.36 -16.63 1.03
C TYR A 77 2.55 -17.93 1.84
N HIS A 78 1.43 -18.61 2.12
CA HIS A 78 1.37 -19.96 2.71
C HIS A 78 1.99 -20.08 4.11
N GLU A 79 1.86 -19.01 4.91
CA GLU A 79 2.28 -19.01 6.30
C GLU A 79 1.09 -18.83 7.25
N ASP A 80 1.24 -19.31 8.49
CA ASP A 80 0.31 -19.02 9.57
C ASP A 80 0.59 -17.64 10.18
N PRO A 81 -0.43 -16.95 10.72
CA PRO A 81 -0.23 -15.68 11.38
C PRO A 81 0.59 -15.83 12.67
N LEU A 82 1.62 -15.01 12.83
CA LEU A 82 2.47 -14.94 14.00
C LEU A 82 2.00 -13.86 14.99
N GLU A 83 2.44 -13.93 16.25
CA GLU A 83 1.99 -13.09 17.35
C GLU A 83 2.08 -11.58 17.08
N LYS A 84 3.13 -11.14 16.35
CA LYS A 84 3.38 -9.71 16.09
C LYS A 84 2.85 -9.22 14.74
N LEU A 85 2.08 -10.05 14.04
CA LEU A 85 1.41 -9.62 12.81
C LEU A 85 0.45 -8.46 13.16
N GLY A 86 0.49 -7.40 12.37
CA GLY A 86 -0.45 -6.29 12.49
C GLY A 86 -1.84 -6.62 11.93
N GLU A 87 -2.71 -5.62 11.91
CA GLU A 87 -4.05 -5.77 11.35
C GLU A 87 -3.99 -6.06 9.84
N THR A 88 -4.72 -7.08 9.40
CA THR A 88 -4.84 -7.46 7.99
C THR A 88 -6.23 -7.11 7.46
N LEU A 89 -6.32 -6.87 6.15
CA LEU A 89 -7.59 -6.60 5.47
C LEU A 89 -7.66 -7.40 4.16
N ILE A 90 -8.30 -8.57 4.22
CA ILE A 90 -8.36 -9.54 3.11
C ILE A 90 -9.00 -8.93 1.86
N GLU A 91 -10.01 -8.08 2.02
CA GLU A 91 -10.65 -7.37 0.90
C GLU A 91 -9.66 -6.46 0.17
N ARG A 92 -8.73 -5.84 0.92
CA ARG A 92 -7.67 -5.02 0.35
C ARG A 92 -6.63 -5.86 -0.39
N ASP A 93 -6.29 -7.02 0.15
CA ASP A 93 -5.37 -7.94 -0.51
C ASP A 93 -5.93 -8.40 -1.87
N LYS A 94 -7.20 -8.81 -1.90
CA LYS A 94 -7.90 -9.21 -3.13
C LYS A 94 -7.96 -8.07 -4.16
N PHE A 95 -8.24 -6.86 -3.69
CA PHE A 95 -8.29 -5.67 -4.53
C PHE A 95 -6.92 -5.37 -5.17
N ASP A 96 -5.85 -5.32 -4.36
CA ASP A 96 -4.52 -5.02 -4.87
C ASP A 96 -4.00 -6.13 -5.80
N PHE A 97 -4.29 -7.42 -5.51
CA PHE A 97 -3.97 -8.52 -6.42
C PHE A 97 -4.65 -8.35 -7.79
N ALA A 98 -5.93 -7.99 -7.80
CA ALA A 98 -6.66 -7.75 -9.04
C ALA A 98 -6.12 -6.52 -9.82
N LEU A 99 -5.72 -5.46 -9.12
CA LEU A 99 -5.07 -4.29 -9.73
C LEU A 99 -3.72 -4.67 -10.37
N ILE A 100 -2.89 -5.45 -9.65
CA ILE A 100 -1.58 -5.91 -10.16
C ILE A 100 -1.78 -6.79 -11.39
N GLU A 101 -2.71 -7.74 -11.33
CA GLU A 101 -3.03 -8.63 -12.43
C GLU A 101 -3.40 -7.85 -13.71
N GLU A 102 -4.32 -6.91 -13.62
CA GLU A 102 -4.78 -6.14 -14.77
C GLU A 102 -3.72 -5.13 -15.27
N ALA A 103 -2.94 -4.52 -14.35
CA ALA A 103 -1.83 -3.64 -14.72
C ALA A 103 -0.71 -4.41 -15.43
N THR A 104 -0.39 -5.62 -14.97
CA THR A 104 0.60 -6.51 -15.60
C THR A 104 0.12 -6.94 -17.00
N LYS A 105 -1.15 -7.35 -17.15
CA LYS A 105 -1.73 -7.67 -18.46
C LYS A 105 -1.67 -6.49 -19.44
N LYS A 106 -1.88 -5.28 -18.94
CA LYS A 106 -1.81 -4.04 -19.73
C LYS A 106 -0.37 -3.59 -19.98
N ASN A 107 0.61 -4.17 -19.28
CA ASN A 107 2.04 -3.81 -19.35
C ASN A 107 2.30 -2.33 -18.97
N ILE A 108 1.62 -1.82 -17.93
CA ILE A 108 1.89 -0.49 -17.37
C ILE A 108 2.80 -0.60 -16.16
N PRO A 109 3.62 0.43 -15.85
CA PRO A 109 4.49 0.43 -14.69
C PRO A 109 3.70 0.40 -13.39
N ILE A 110 4.21 -0.34 -12.38
CA ILE A 110 3.64 -0.46 -11.06
C ILE A 110 4.68 -0.03 -10.04
N LEU A 111 4.33 0.90 -9.15
CA LEU A 111 5.13 1.32 -8.00
C LEU A 111 4.44 0.88 -6.71
N GLY A 112 5.08 0.04 -5.91
CA GLY A 112 4.63 -0.32 -4.57
C GLY A 112 5.33 0.51 -3.51
N ILE A 113 4.56 1.12 -2.58
CA ILE A 113 5.09 1.91 -1.47
C ILE A 113 4.66 1.29 -0.15
N CYS A 114 5.62 1.00 0.76
CA CYS A 114 5.38 0.33 2.04
C CYS A 114 4.65 -1.00 1.84
N ARG A 115 3.42 -1.15 2.34
CA ARG A 115 2.59 -2.33 2.07
C ARG A 115 2.44 -2.63 0.56
N GLY A 116 2.38 -1.59 -0.28
CA GLY A 116 2.32 -1.76 -1.74
C GLY A 116 3.51 -2.55 -2.30
N ALA A 117 4.73 -2.34 -1.77
CA ALA A 117 5.90 -3.13 -2.15
C ALA A 117 5.81 -4.57 -1.61
N GLN A 118 5.23 -4.74 -0.42
CA GLN A 118 5.04 -6.06 0.20
C GLN A 118 4.06 -6.92 -0.60
N ILE A 119 2.88 -6.37 -0.93
CA ILE A 119 1.87 -7.11 -1.70
C ILE A 119 2.35 -7.44 -3.12
N LEU A 120 3.16 -6.55 -3.72
CA LEU A 120 3.77 -6.79 -5.02
C LEU A 120 4.79 -7.95 -4.96
N ASN A 121 5.63 -8.00 -3.90
CA ASN A 121 6.53 -9.11 -3.66
C ASN A 121 5.77 -10.44 -3.53
N VAL A 122 4.70 -10.46 -2.73
CA VAL A 122 3.87 -11.66 -2.53
C VAL A 122 3.18 -12.09 -3.82
N TYR A 123 2.66 -11.15 -4.60
CA TYR A 123 2.05 -11.45 -5.90
C TYR A 123 3.00 -12.19 -6.85
N PHE A 124 4.29 -11.85 -6.83
CA PHE A 124 5.32 -12.51 -7.63
C PHE A 124 5.95 -13.73 -6.94
N GLY A 125 5.34 -14.25 -5.87
CA GLY A 125 5.75 -15.50 -5.22
C GLY A 125 6.77 -15.34 -4.10
N GLY A 126 7.04 -14.10 -3.66
CA GLY A 126 7.87 -13.85 -2.47
C GLY A 126 7.13 -14.03 -1.16
N THR A 127 7.89 -14.08 -0.05
CA THR A 127 7.37 -14.11 1.32
C THR A 127 7.76 -12.87 2.09
N LEU A 128 7.20 -12.69 3.30
CA LEU A 128 7.44 -11.52 4.15
C LEU A 128 7.82 -11.95 5.57
N TYR A 129 8.68 -11.19 6.21
CA TYR A 129 8.74 -11.19 7.67
C TYR A 129 7.49 -10.47 8.20
N GLN A 130 6.68 -11.16 8.98
CA GLN A 130 5.44 -10.62 9.54
C GLN A 130 5.67 -9.51 10.58
N ASP A 131 6.88 -9.44 11.13
CA ASP A 131 7.41 -8.33 11.91
C ASP A 131 8.92 -8.22 11.70
N THR A 132 9.45 -7.00 11.71
CA THR A 132 10.89 -6.76 11.51
C THR A 132 11.76 -7.39 12.58
N SER A 133 11.22 -7.65 13.80
CA SER A 133 11.94 -8.31 14.89
C SER A 133 12.18 -9.80 14.65
N TYR A 134 11.47 -10.41 13.73
CA TYR A 134 11.71 -11.82 13.33
C TYR A 134 12.91 -11.99 12.40
N ARG A 135 13.44 -10.88 11.90
CA ARG A 135 14.66 -10.91 11.10
C ARG A 135 15.87 -11.11 12.01
N GLU A 136 16.59 -12.20 11.85
CA GLU A 136 17.85 -12.44 12.54
C GLU A 136 18.89 -11.36 12.19
N ARG A 137 19.64 -10.89 13.20
CA ARG A 137 20.79 -9.97 13.07
C ARG A 137 20.48 -8.59 12.45
N SER A 138 19.26 -8.07 12.63
CA SER A 138 19.00 -6.69 12.26
C SER A 138 19.56 -5.73 13.32
N THR A 139 20.56 -4.93 12.94
CA THR A 139 21.10 -3.84 13.78
C THR A 139 20.46 -2.49 13.50
N ILE A 140 19.58 -2.43 12.50
CA ILE A 140 18.95 -1.20 12.04
C ILE A 140 17.59 -1.05 12.75
N ARG A 141 17.40 0.09 13.41
CA ARG A 141 16.10 0.46 13.95
C ARG A 141 15.21 1.01 12.84
N HIS A 142 14.28 0.20 12.35
CA HIS A 142 13.36 0.60 11.27
C HIS A 142 12.22 1.47 11.75
N TRP A 143 11.79 1.32 13.03
CA TRP A 143 10.74 2.15 13.61
C TRP A 143 11.35 3.29 14.42
N GLN A 144 11.02 4.51 14.01
CA GLN A 144 11.39 5.74 14.73
C GLN A 144 10.11 6.44 15.21
N SER A 145 10.11 6.92 16.46
CA SER A 145 9.00 7.74 16.96
C SER A 145 8.96 9.04 16.17
N PHE A 146 7.79 9.38 15.63
CA PHE A 146 7.57 10.65 14.99
C PHE A 146 7.42 11.74 16.07
N ASN A 147 8.36 12.68 16.13
CA ASN A 147 8.24 13.90 16.92
C ASN A 147 8.08 15.10 15.96
N PRO A 148 6.87 15.68 15.82
CA PRO A 148 6.62 16.75 14.86
C PRO A 148 7.38 18.05 15.19
N THR A 149 7.95 18.17 16.39
CA THR A 149 8.72 19.35 16.84
C THR A 149 10.23 19.21 16.60
N GLU A 150 10.73 18.02 16.34
CA GLU A 150 12.13 17.79 16.01
C GLU A 150 12.31 17.77 14.48
N LYS A 151 13.09 18.73 13.95
CA LYS A 151 13.58 18.62 12.56
C LYS A 151 14.39 17.34 12.48
N ASN A 152 14.01 16.44 11.55
CA ASN A 152 14.73 15.20 11.28
C ASN A 152 16.19 15.51 10.95
N THR A 153 17.04 15.46 11.95
CA THR A 153 18.48 15.42 11.76
C THR A 153 18.85 13.96 11.54
N PRO A 154 19.50 13.59 10.42
CA PRO A 154 19.99 12.23 10.27
C PRO A 154 20.94 11.95 11.43
N ASN A 155 20.61 10.95 12.26
CA ASN A 155 21.53 10.49 13.29
C ASN A 155 22.76 9.88 12.61
N ASN A 156 23.80 10.70 12.46
CA ASN A 156 25.16 10.24 12.21
C ASN A 156 25.70 9.63 13.50
N ASN A 157 25.22 8.49 13.93
CA ASN A 157 25.92 7.67 14.90
C ASN A 157 26.86 6.73 14.14
N LYS A 158 28.09 7.26 13.92
CA LYS A 158 29.29 6.44 13.76
C LYS A 158 29.56 5.71 15.07
N ALA A 159 29.69 4.42 15.02
CA ALA A 159 30.67 3.62 15.73
C ALA A 159 30.72 2.23 15.06
#